data_a39e2c860d029554789ad4e5ff3e992e
#
_entry.id   a39e2c860d029554789ad4e5ff3e992e
#
_cell.length_a   1.000
_cell.length_b   1.000
_cell.length_c   1.000
_cell.angle_alpha   90.00
_cell.angle_beta   90.00
_cell.angle_gamma   90.00
#
_symmetry.space_group_name_H-M   'P 1'
#
loop_
_entity.id
_entity.type
_entity.pdbx_description
1 polymer ?
#
loop_
_entity_poly.entity_id
_entity_poly.type
_entity_poly.pdbx_seq_one_letter_code
_entity_poly.pdbx_strand_id
1 'polypeptide(L)'
;MDRRSFLRAASGAVLGITTGAGPVMASMLPADPVFGRSFDDLQGAAQALSAYVGRPLVMNFWASWCAPCVREMPLLESLHQQHPDLVVLGLAVDTRANVLRFLDKVHVSYPLLLTGTQGIPLMRELGNKGGGLPFTVLFDRKGRTATTVVGELKPDDLQARVAQIL
;
A
#
# COMPACT_ATOMS: atom_id res chain seq x y z
N MET A 1 -20.35 43.13 -75.77
CA MET A 1 -20.19 41.68 -76.09
C MET A 1 -19.53 41.04 -74.91
N ASP A 2 -20.33 40.57 -74.06
CA ASP A 2 -20.53 39.21 -73.50
C ASP A 2 -19.27 38.41 -73.30
N ARG A 3 -19.03 37.99 -72.05
CA ARG A 3 -19.09 36.57 -71.64
C ARG A 3 -18.88 36.39 -70.14
N ARG A 4 -19.92 35.93 -69.57
CA ARG A 4 -20.07 35.39 -68.25
C ARG A 4 -19.08 34.24 -68.00
N SER A 5 -18.46 34.23 -66.86
CA SER A 5 -17.76 33.03 -66.37
C SER A 5 -18.20 32.74 -64.94
N PHE A 6 -18.84 31.58 -64.84
CA PHE A 6 -19.35 31.01 -63.62
C PHE A 6 -18.19 30.54 -62.73
N LEU A 7 -18.07 31.07 -61.55
CA LEU A 7 -17.28 30.48 -60.45
C LEU A 7 -18.14 29.52 -59.65
N ARG A 8 -17.87 28.25 -59.82
CA ARG A 8 -18.45 27.20 -58.97
C ARG A 8 -17.62 27.12 -57.69
N ALA A 9 -18.21 27.50 -56.55
CA ALA A 9 -17.68 27.25 -55.24
C ALA A 9 -17.84 25.78 -54.87
N ALA A 10 -16.74 25.07 -54.71
CA ALA A 10 -16.74 23.72 -54.16
C ALA A 10 -16.64 23.84 -52.62
N SER A 11 -17.78 23.61 -51.95
CA SER A 11 -17.79 23.44 -50.49
C SER A 11 -17.21 22.07 -50.12
N GLY A 12 -15.98 22.08 -49.62
CA GLY A 12 -15.38 20.91 -48.99
C GLY A 12 -15.88 20.78 -47.55
N ALA A 13 -16.73 19.82 -47.27
CA ALA A 13 -17.10 19.44 -45.92
C ALA A 13 -15.94 18.69 -45.28
N VAL A 14 -15.27 19.32 -44.34
CA VAL A 14 -14.29 18.66 -43.46
C VAL A 14 -15.08 17.90 -42.38
N LEU A 15 -15.16 16.57 -42.55
CA LEU A 15 -15.63 15.70 -41.47
C LEU A 15 -14.62 15.70 -40.36
N GLY A 16 -14.88 16.45 -39.31
CA GLY A 16 -14.14 16.41 -38.05
C GLY A 16 -14.39 15.09 -37.32
N ILE A 17 -13.41 14.18 -37.35
CA ILE A 17 -13.41 13.00 -36.48
C ILE A 17 -13.11 13.47 -35.06
N THR A 18 -14.15 13.69 -34.26
CA THR A 18 -14.01 13.87 -32.82
C THR A 18 -13.76 12.49 -32.22
N THR A 19 -12.48 12.17 -31.98
CA THR A 19 -12.10 11.05 -31.11
C THR A 19 -12.55 11.41 -29.69
N GLY A 20 -13.75 10.98 -29.33
CA GLY A 20 -14.24 11.05 -27.96
C GLY A 20 -13.42 10.13 -27.08
N ALA A 21 -12.38 10.67 -26.46
CA ALA A 21 -11.80 10.06 -25.26
C ALA A 21 -12.84 10.22 -24.16
N GLY A 22 -13.70 9.22 -24.02
CA GLY A 22 -14.61 9.12 -22.88
C GLY A 22 -13.77 9.14 -21.60
N PRO A 23 -14.21 9.83 -20.52
CA PRO A 23 -13.53 9.74 -19.26
C PRO A 23 -13.57 8.28 -18.80
N VAL A 24 -12.39 7.66 -18.70
CA VAL A 24 -12.24 6.42 -17.97
C VAL A 24 -12.51 6.76 -16.50
N MET A 25 -13.75 6.68 -16.11
CA MET A 25 -14.17 6.66 -14.71
C MET A 25 -13.64 5.34 -14.13
N ALA A 26 -12.34 5.28 -13.85
CA ALA A 26 -11.79 4.29 -12.95
C ALA A 26 -12.61 4.43 -11.66
N SER A 27 -13.28 3.36 -11.25
CA SER A 27 -14.07 3.27 -10.02
C SER A 27 -13.13 3.54 -8.85
N MET A 28 -12.94 4.81 -8.50
CA MET A 28 -12.17 5.27 -7.37
C MET A 28 -13.04 5.20 -6.12
N LEU A 29 -13.24 3.97 -5.63
CA LEU A 29 -13.47 3.87 -4.19
C LEU A 29 -12.15 4.31 -3.55
N PRO A 30 -12.18 5.30 -2.64
CA PRO A 30 -10.95 5.82 -2.07
C PRO A 30 -10.19 4.71 -1.36
N ALA A 31 -8.87 4.70 -1.54
CA ALA A 31 -7.97 3.92 -0.69
C ALA A 31 -8.18 4.30 0.77
N ASP A 32 -7.83 3.39 1.68
CA ASP A 32 -7.89 3.66 3.13
C ASP A 32 -7.13 4.96 3.44
N PRO A 33 -7.63 5.84 4.31
CA PRO A 33 -6.98 7.09 4.69
C PRO A 33 -5.54 6.93 5.19
N VAL A 34 -5.14 5.75 5.65
CA VAL A 34 -3.76 5.44 6.05
C VAL A 34 -2.76 5.75 4.94
N PHE A 35 -3.13 5.58 3.67
CA PHE A 35 -2.25 5.85 2.53
C PHE A 35 -1.94 7.33 2.30
N GLY A 36 -2.63 8.23 2.97
CA GLY A 36 -2.27 9.67 3.02
C GLY A 36 -1.13 9.99 3.98
N ARG A 37 -0.59 9.01 4.71
CA ARG A 37 0.48 9.21 5.70
C ARG A 37 1.86 8.90 5.13
N SER A 38 2.88 9.43 5.82
CA SER A 38 4.29 9.15 5.56
C SER A 38 5.00 8.86 6.87
N PHE A 39 5.99 7.96 6.82
CA PHE A 39 6.84 7.62 7.97
C PHE A 39 8.28 7.49 7.50
N ASP A 40 9.22 7.75 8.40
CA ASP A 40 10.64 7.63 8.09
C ASP A 40 11.06 6.16 7.99
N ASP A 41 11.93 5.86 7.04
CA ASP A 41 12.66 4.60 7.01
C ASP A 41 13.82 4.60 8.03
N LEU A 42 14.58 3.50 8.06
CA LEU A 42 15.71 3.36 8.98
C LEU A 42 16.88 4.32 8.67
N GLN A 43 16.91 4.92 7.50
CA GLN A 43 17.90 5.93 7.09
C GLN A 43 17.43 7.36 7.41
N GLY A 44 16.16 7.54 7.79
CA GLY A 44 15.55 8.82 8.08
C GLY A 44 14.94 9.50 6.86
N ALA A 45 14.78 8.78 5.76
CA ALA A 45 14.08 9.28 4.58
C ALA A 45 12.57 9.04 4.72
N ALA A 46 11.77 10.09 4.48
CA ALA A 46 10.31 9.98 4.54
C ALA A 46 9.78 9.13 3.38
N GLN A 47 9.01 8.10 3.72
CA GLN A 47 8.37 7.18 2.79
C GLN A 47 6.86 7.38 2.84
N ALA A 48 6.26 7.76 1.72
CA ALA A 48 4.81 7.92 1.61
C ALA A 48 4.14 6.54 1.46
N LEU A 49 3.15 6.25 2.29
CA LEU A 49 2.41 4.97 2.19
C LEU A 49 1.65 4.84 0.87
N SER A 50 1.30 5.97 0.22
CA SER A 50 0.69 5.96 -1.12
C SER A 50 1.53 5.27 -2.20
N ALA A 51 2.86 5.17 -2.01
CA ALA A 51 3.75 4.45 -2.92
C ALA A 51 3.48 2.94 -2.99
N TYR A 52 2.77 2.39 -2.00
CA TYR A 52 2.43 0.97 -1.94
C TYR A 52 1.05 0.64 -2.53
N VAL A 53 0.23 1.65 -2.88
CA VAL A 53 -1.06 1.45 -3.57
C VAL A 53 -0.80 0.91 -4.98
N GLY A 54 -1.66 0.01 -5.45
CA GLY A 54 -1.50 -0.68 -6.74
C GLY A 54 -0.99 -2.12 -6.61
N ARG A 55 -0.50 -2.48 -5.43
CA ARG A 55 -0.04 -3.83 -5.07
C ARG A 55 -0.78 -4.33 -3.84
N PRO A 56 -1.02 -5.65 -3.70
CA PRO A 56 -1.50 -6.20 -2.42
C PRO A 56 -0.48 -5.91 -1.34
N LEU A 57 -0.94 -5.57 -0.13
CA LEU A 57 -0.07 -5.15 0.97
C LEU A 57 -0.43 -5.86 2.28
N VAL A 58 0.57 -6.41 2.94
CA VAL A 58 0.53 -6.87 4.34
C VAL A 58 1.28 -5.85 5.17
N MET A 59 0.56 -5.05 5.95
CA MET A 59 1.10 -4.02 6.84
C MET A 59 1.08 -4.55 8.26
N ASN A 60 2.25 -4.76 8.85
CA ASN A 60 2.43 -5.34 10.18
C ASN A 60 2.99 -4.33 11.16
N PHE A 61 2.28 -4.08 12.24
CA PHE A 61 2.72 -3.24 13.36
C PHE A 61 3.42 -4.10 14.40
N TRP A 62 4.65 -3.73 14.74
CA TRP A 62 5.53 -4.49 15.60
C TRP A 62 6.42 -3.61 16.48
N ALA A 63 7.12 -4.21 17.43
CA ALA A 63 8.17 -3.56 18.20
C ALA A 63 9.25 -4.55 18.60
N SER A 64 10.49 -4.08 18.83
CA SER A 64 11.63 -4.92 19.19
C SER A 64 11.49 -5.61 20.57
N TRP A 65 10.71 -5.03 21.45
CA TRP A 65 10.39 -5.55 22.79
C TRP A 65 9.16 -6.49 22.82
N CYS A 66 8.48 -6.65 21.69
CA CYS A 66 7.26 -7.46 21.59
C CYS A 66 7.62 -8.90 21.17
N ALA A 67 7.70 -9.82 22.12
CA ALA A 67 8.12 -11.19 21.86
C ALA A 67 7.26 -11.92 20.77
N PRO A 68 5.92 -11.87 20.74
CA PRO A 68 5.14 -12.47 19.67
C PRO A 68 5.41 -11.82 18.29
N CYS A 69 5.67 -10.48 18.26
CA CYS A 69 6.05 -9.81 17.00
C CYS A 69 7.34 -10.41 16.42
N VAL A 70 8.34 -10.62 17.27
CA VAL A 70 9.64 -11.20 16.86
C VAL A 70 9.47 -12.63 16.34
N ARG A 71 8.59 -13.44 16.95
CA ARG A 71 8.36 -14.83 16.49
C ARG A 71 7.71 -14.91 15.11
N GLU A 72 6.88 -13.94 14.72
CA GLU A 72 6.23 -13.96 13.40
C GLU A 72 7.08 -13.36 12.27
N MET A 73 8.17 -12.63 12.57
CA MET A 73 9.02 -12.02 11.54
C MET A 73 9.58 -13.00 10.49
N PRO A 74 10.03 -14.22 10.85
CA PRO A 74 10.46 -15.19 9.84
C PRO A 74 9.33 -15.63 8.90
N LEU A 75 8.09 -15.66 9.38
CA LEU A 75 6.92 -15.96 8.54
C LEU A 75 6.66 -14.82 7.55
N LEU A 76 6.75 -13.57 7.99
CA LEU A 76 6.61 -12.40 7.13
C LEU A 76 7.74 -12.29 6.11
N GLU A 77 8.97 -12.63 6.49
CA GLU A 77 10.13 -12.69 5.58
C GLU A 77 9.92 -13.76 4.51
N SER A 78 9.50 -14.96 4.89
CA SER A 78 9.18 -16.03 3.95
C SER A 78 8.07 -15.61 2.97
N LEU A 79 7.01 -14.96 3.46
CA LEU A 79 5.95 -14.42 2.62
C LEU A 79 6.48 -13.40 1.61
N HIS A 80 7.32 -12.47 2.06
CA HIS A 80 7.95 -11.45 1.21
C HIS A 80 8.76 -12.07 0.06
N GLN A 81 9.55 -13.11 0.38
CA GLN A 81 10.40 -13.78 -0.60
C GLN A 81 9.61 -14.63 -1.61
N GLN A 82 8.50 -15.25 -1.16
CA GLN A 82 7.68 -16.13 -2.00
C GLN A 82 6.75 -15.36 -2.94
N HIS A 83 6.37 -14.12 -2.61
CA HIS A 83 5.40 -13.34 -3.36
C HIS A 83 5.96 -11.97 -3.79
N PRO A 84 6.74 -11.88 -4.87
CA PRO A 84 7.37 -10.62 -5.31
C PRO A 84 6.36 -9.52 -5.68
N ASP A 85 5.13 -9.90 -6.06
CA ASP A 85 4.04 -8.96 -6.36
C ASP A 85 3.31 -8.43 -5.11
N LEU A 86 3.48 -9.09 -3.98
CA LEU A 86 2.95 -8.67 -2.68
C LEU A 86 3.97 -7.78 -1.97
N VAL A 87 3.49 -6.72 -1.35
CA VAL A 87 4.31 -5.93 -0.42
C VAL A 87 4.10 -6.45 1.00
N VAL A 88 5.18 -6.73 1.71
CA VAL A 88 5.20 -6.82 3.17
C VAL A 88 5.84 -5.54 3.69
N LEU A 89 5.21 -4.87 4.64
CA LEU A 89 5.68 -3.61 5.22
C LEU A 89 5.59 -3.67 6.75
N GLY A 90 6.72 -3.54 7.42
CA GLY A 90 6.78 -3.47 8.88
C GLY A 90 6.71 -2.03 9.38
N LEU A 91 5.73 -1.72 10.22
CA LEU A 91 5.59 -0.43 10.91
C LEU A 91 6.02 -0.56 12.37
N ALA A 92 7.21 -0.07 12.69
CA ALA A 92 7.80 -0.17 14.02
C ALA A 92 7.18 0.86 14.99
N VAL A 93 6.47 0.38 15.99
CA VAL A 93 5.97 1.16 17.15
C VAL A 93 7.07 1.21 18.19
N ASP A 94 8.23 1.75 17.80
CA ASP A 94 9.47 1.72 18.56
C ASP A 94 10.36 2.90 18.18
N THR A 95 11.47 3.07 18.90
CA THR A 95 12.50 4.05 18.55
C THR A 95 13.46 3.49 17.52
N ARG A 96 14.01 4.36 16.65
CA ARG A 96 15.02 3.99 15.66
C ARG A 96 16.22 3.24 16.29
N ALA A 97 16.70 3.72 17.45
CA ALA A 97 17.84 3.13 18.13
C ALA A 97 17.57 1.70 18.60
N ASN A 98 16.35 1.41 19.07
CA ASN A 98 15.96 0.07 19.47
C ASN A 98 15.84 -0.86 18.25
N VAL A 99 15.18 -0.38 17.18
CA VAL A 99 15.03 -1.14 15.94
C VAL A 99 16.39 -1.50 15.34
N LEU A 100 17.31 -0.56 15.24
CA LEU A 100 18.65 -0.82 14.70
C LEU A 100 19.41 -1.88 15.53
N ARG A 101 19.43 -1.74 16.88
CA ARG A 101 20.05 -2.75 17.75
C ARG A 101 19.40 -4.14 17.64
N PHE A 102 18.10 -4.18 17.39
CA PHE A 102 17.39 -5.42 17.18
C PHE A 102 17.82 -6.07 15.85
N LEU A 103 17.93 -5.30 14.78
CA LEU A 103 18.31 -5.77 13.45
C LEU A 103 19.77 -6.21 13.35
N ASP A 104 20.63 -5.88 14.32
CA ASP A 104 21.98 -6.49 14.44
C ASP A 104 21.90 -8.00 14.66
N LYS A 105 20.78 -8.51 15.17
CA LYS A 105 20.57 -9.92 15.53
C LYS A 105 19.51 -10.63 14.67
N VAL A 106 18.58 -9.88 14.10
CA VAL A 106 17.48 -10.41 13.30
C VAL A 106 17.46 -9.72 11.95
N HIS A 107 17.54 -10.52 10.88
CA HIS A 107 17.57 -10.00 9.51
C HIS A 107 16.22 -10.21 8.85
N VAL A 108 15.68 -9.12 8.26
CA VAL A 108 14.53 -9.13 7.37
C VAL A 108 14.86 -8.26 6.15
N SER A 109 14.34 -8.64 4.99
CA SER A 109 14.58 -7.93 3.73
C SER A 109 13.41 -7.04 3.30
N TYR A 110 12.24 -7.21 3.91
CA TYR A 110 11.09 -6.35 3.62
C TYR A 110 11.25 -4.95 4.26
N PRO A 111 10.63 -3.91 3.65
CA PRO A 111 10.71 -2.53 4.15
C PRO A 111 10.23 -2.38 5.59
N LEU A 112 10.98 -1.59 6.37
CA LEU A 112 10.63 -1.20 7.73
C LEU A 112 10.54 0.32 7.84
N LEU A 113 9.43 0.83 8.38
CA LEU A 113 9.21 2.24 8.67
C LEU A 113 8.99 2.47 10.16
N LEU A 114 9.34 3.65 10.63
CA LEU A 114 9.28 4.05 12.04
C LEU A 114 8.03 4.88 12.29
N THR A 115 7.08 4.35 13.02
CA THR A 115 5.88 5.09 13.45
C THR A 115 6.04 5.72 14.83
N GLY A 116 6.94 5.19 15.65
CA GLY A 116 7.13 5.65 17.03
C GLY A 116 5.80 5.71 17.78
N THR A 117 5.58 6.80 18.50
CA THR A 117 4.35 7.03 19.28
C THR A 117 3.09 7.18 18.43
N GLN A 118 3.21 7.48 17.14
CA GLN A 118 2.07 7.61 16.23
C GLN A 118 1.47 6.25 15.83
N GLY A 119 2.21 5.15 16.03
CA GLY A 119 1.76 3.81 15.66
C GLY A 119 0.50 3.37 16.40
N ILE A 120 0.38 3.67 17.71
CA ILE A 120 -0.78 3.25 18.51
C ILE A 120 -2.08 3.96 18.08
N PRO A 121 -2.12 5.29 17.93
CA PRO A 121 -3.29 5.96 17.34
C PRO A 121 -3.66 5.39 15.97
N LEU A 122 -2.67 5.17 15.10
CA LEU A 122 -2.89 4.62 13.76
C LEU A 122 -3.50 3.21 13.80
N MET A 123 -2.99 2.33 14.67
CA MET A 123 -3.59 1.00 14.85
C MET A 123 -5.06 1.08 15.28
N ARG A 124 -5.42 2.05 16.14
CA ARG A 124 -6.80 2.25 16.58
C ARG A 124 -7.71 2.73 15.45
N GLU A 125 -7.22 3.60 14.58
CA GLU A 125 -7.91 4.04 13.36
C GLU A 125 -8.17 2.85 12.42
N LEU A 126 -7.20 1.95 12.29
CA LEU A 126 -7.28 0.74 11.47
C LEU A 126 -8.08 -0.41 12.12
N GLY A 127 -8.69 -0.18 13.28
CA GLY A 127 -9.60 -1.13 13.92
C GLY A 127 -9.08 -1.85 15.16
N ASN A 128 -7.79 -1.74 15.49
CA ASN A 128 -7.24 -2.29 16.73
C ASN A 128 -7.50 -1.35 17.92
N LYS A 129 -8.70 -1.38 18.45
CA LYS A 129 -9.14 -0.47 19.54
C LYS A 129 -8.27 -0.59 20.80
N GLY A 130 -7.77 -1.78 21.09
CA GLY A 130 -6.90 -2.05 22.24
C GLY A 130 -5.47 -1.55 22.08
N GLY A 131 -5.01 -1.34 20.84
CA GLY A 131 -3.64 -0.91 20.55
C GLY A 131 -2.58 -1.96 20.90
N GLY A 132 -2.96 -3.25 21.01
CA GLY A 132 -2.02 -4.34 21.31
C GLY A 132 -1.20 -4.75 20.08
N LEU A 133 0.02 -5.24 20.32
CA LEU A 133 0.95 -5.76 19.32
C LEU A 133 1.07 -7.29 19.42
N PRO A 134 1.36 -7.98 18.29
CA PRO A 134 1.38 -7.46 16.93
C PRO A 134 -0.02 -7.16 16.39
N PHE A 135 -0.07 -6.34 15.34
CA PHE A 135 -1.30 -6.06 14.62
C PHE A 135 -1.01 -6.01 13.12
N THR A 136 -1.81 -6.72 12.34
CA THR A 136 -1.61 -6.83 10.89
C THR A 136 -2.86 -6.41 10.14
N VAL A 137 -2.68 -5.62 9.10
CA VAL A 137 -3.74 -5.20 8.16
C VAL A 137 -3.35 -5.65 6.76
N LEU A 138 -4.28 -6.31 6.09
CA LEU A 138 -4.13 -6.71 4.70
C LEU A 138 -4.97 -5.77 3.80
N PHE A 139 -4.33 -5.25 2.76
CA PHE A 139 -4.97 -4.35 1.79
C PHE A 139 -4.96 -4.98 0.40
N ASP A 140 -6.04 -4.78 -0.34
CA ASP A 140 -6.11 -5.14 -1.75
C ASP A 140 -5.31 -4.16 -2.64
N ARG A 141 -5.19 -4.45 -3.94
CA ARG A 141 -4.48 -3.60 -4.92
C ARG A 141 -5.03 -2.18 -5.01
N LYS A 142 -6.27 -1.95 -4.58
CA LYS A 142 -6.91 -0.62 -4.57
C LYS A 142 -6.64 0.15 -3.26
N GLY A 143 -5.86 -0.42 -2.35
CA GLY A 143 -5.58 0.15 -1.04
C GLY A 143 -6.78 0.08 -0.09
N ARG A 144 -7.71 -0.84 -0.30
CA ARG A 144 -8.85 -1.05 0.62
C ARG A 144 -8.50 -2.12 1.63
N THR A 145 -8.84 -1.88 2.88
CA THR A 145 -8.69 -2.88 3.94
C THR A 145 -9.53 -4.13 3.62
N ALA A 146 -8.87 -5.26 3.45
CA ALA A 146 -9.50 -6.56 3.23
C ALA A 146 -9.77 -7.27 4.56
N THR A 147 -8.78 -7.31 5.45
CA THR A 147 -8.90 -7.94 6.76
C THR A 147 -7.85 -7.42 7.74
N THR A 148 -8.11 -7.61 9.03
CA THR A 148 -7.19 -7.28 10.11
C THR A 148 -6.99 -8.47 11.04
N VAL A 149 -5.80 -8.55 11.66
CA VAL A 149 -5.47 -9.57 12.67
C VAL A 149 -4.86 -8.88 13.88
N VAL A 150 -5.41 -9.12 15.05
CA VAL A 150 -4.83 -8.69 16.33
C VAL A 150 -4.18 -9.91 16.99
N GLY A 151 -2.91 -9.79 17.34
CA GLY A 151 -2.10 -10.88 17.88
C GLY A 151 -1.26 -11.59 16.82
N GLU A 152 -0.51 -12.59 17.29
CA GLU A 152 0.49 -13.32 16.49
C GLU A 152 -0.14 -14.06 15.30
N LEU A 153 0.45 -13.87 14.11
CA LEU A 153 0.04 -14.53 12.88
C LEU A 153 0.34 -16.05 12.93
N LYS A 154 -0.63 -16.82 12.48
CA LYS A 154 -0.45 -18.26 12.24
C LYS A 154 -0.23 -18.50 10.76
N PRO A 155 0.67 -19.42 10.36
CA PRO A 155 1.01 -19.66 8.95
C PRO A 155 -0.20 -19.92 8.06
N ASP A 156 -1.07 -20.86 8.44
CA ASP A 156 -2.24 -21.26 7.63
C ASP A 156 -3.26 -20.11 7.51
N ASP A 157 -3.48 -19.35 8.59
CA ASP A 157 -4.40 -18.21 8.60
C ASP A 157 -3.86 -17.07 7.73
N LEU A 158 -2.55 -16.78 7.81
CA LEU A 158 -1.91 -15.78 6.95
C LEU A 158 -2.02 -16.15 5.48
N GLN A 159 -1.72 -17.39 5.11
CA GLN A 159 -1.81 -17.83 3.70
C GLN A 159 -3.24 -17.72 3.17
N ALA A 160 -4.24 -18.15 3.95
CA ALA A 160 -5.65 -18.04 3.56
C ALA A 160 -6.10 -16.59 3.34
N ARG A 161 -5.61 -15.65 4.17
CA ARG A 161 -5.91 -14.21 4.03
C ARG A 161 -5.18 -13.57 2.86
N VAL A 162 -3.92 -13.91 2.66
CA VAL A 162 -3.12 -13.42 1.53
C VAL A 162 -3.74 -13.84 0.20
N ALA A 163 -4.23 -15.08 0.09
CA ALA A 163 -4.92 -15.55 -1.11
C ALA A 163 -6.17 -14.72 -1.49
N GLN A 164 -6.76 -13.99 -0.55
CA GLN A 164 -7.92 -13.12 -0.80
C GLN A 164 -7.55 -11.77 -1.42
N ILE A 165 -6.28 -11.37 -1.34
CA ILE A 165 -5.82 -10.05 -1.82
C ILE A 165 -4.89 -10.14 -3.05
N LEU A 166 -4.40 -11.34 -3.38
CA LEU A 166 -3.59 -11.58 -4.58
C LEU A 166 -4.47 -11.57 -5.85
#